data_97d444716daac94266684e93290e6d0e
#
_entry.id   97d444716daac94266684e93290e6d0e
#
_cell.length_a   1.000
_cell.length_b   1.000
_cell.length_c   1.000
_cell.angle_alpha   90.00
_cell.angle_beta   90.00
_cell.angle_gamma   90.00
#
_symmetry.space_group_name_H-M   'P 1'
#
loop_
_entity.id
_entity.type
_entity.pdbx_description
1 polymer ?
#
loop_
_entity_poly.entity_id
_entity_poly.type
_entity_poly.pdbx_seq_one_letter_code
_entity_poly.pdbx_strand_id
1 'polypeptide(L)'
;MSRSWFISFEGIDGAGKSTHIEGLFHWFKSRGHVVTLTREPGGTPLAEKFRELALHETMDPLTEALLMFAARREHLIQVIEPALARGEVVLCDRFTDATFAYQGGGREFDWQVLKNLEQMVQKVPATLLRQPDLTVWFDLPPAVAAERLNKARVPDKFESQPQSFFEAVREGYAKRMQETPSRFAQIAADQARELVWLDVLKAVELAYAK
;
A
#
# COMPACT_ATOMS: atom_id res chain seq x y z
N MET A 1 22.11 -10.82 -13.16
CA MET A 1 21.37 -10.66 -11.87
C MET A 1 19.98 -10.18 -12.21
N SER A 2 18.93 -10.82 -11.72
CA SER A 2 17.56 -10.34 -11.89
C SER A 2 17.42 -8.97 -11.22
N ARG A 3 16.77 -8.02 -11.89
CA ARG A 3 16.48 -6.68 -11.34
C ARG A 3 15.59 -6.85 -10.12
N SER A 4 16.00 -6.32 -8.95
CA SER A 4 15.11 -6.23 -7.79
C SER A 4 13.98 -5.25 -8.08
N TRP A 5 12.79 -5.52 -7.54
CA TRP A 5 11.62 -4.70 -7.78
C TRP A 5 10.79 -4.54 -6.53
N PHE A 6 10.30 -3.34 -6.29
CA PHE A 6 9.40 -3.04 -5.19
C PHE A 6 8.05 -2.56 -5.71
N ILE A 7 7.00 -3.37 -5.49
CA ILE A 7 5.62 -3.07 -5.90
C ILE A 7 4.75 -2.93 -4.65
N SER A 8 4.05 -1.81 -4.52
CA SER A 8 2.98 -1.66 -3.52
C SER A 8 1.60 -1.80 -4.16
N PHE A 9 0.65 -2.28 -3.37
CA PHE A 9 -0.75 -2.48 -3.74
C PHE A 9 -1.62 -1.62 -2.84
N GLU A 10 -2.33 -0.68 -3.41
CA GLU A 10 -3.05 0.36 -2.70
C GLU A 10 -4.54 0.33 -3.02
N GLY A 11 -5.35 0.93 -2.16
CA GLY A 11 -6.80 1.01 -2.30
C GLY A 11 -7.52 0.66 -1.00
N ILE A 12 -8.79 1.00 -0.89
CA ILE A 12 -9.62 0.73 0.29
C ILE A 12 -9.85 -0.77 0.50
N ASP A 13 -10.31 -1.15 1.69
CA ASP A 13 -10.69 -2.53 1.96
C ASP A 13 -11.90 -2.93 1.10
N GLY A 14 -12.00 -4.20 0.72
CA GLY A 14 -12.98 -4.65 -0.26
C GLY A 14 -12.58 -4.47 -1.73
N ALA A 15 -11.45 -3.79 -2.04
CA ALA A 15 -10.99 -3.59 -3.41
C ALA A 15 -10.41 -4.86 -4.08
N GLY A 16 -10.26 -5.97 -3.34
CA GLY A 16 -9.83 -7.25 -3.90
C GLY A 16 -8.31 -7.41 -4.05
N LYS A 17 -7.49 -6.56 -3.43
CA LYS A 17 -6.03 -6.55 -3.51
C LYS A 17 -5.39 -7.94 -3.31
N SER A 18 -5.74 -8.61 -2.21
CA SER A 18 -5.07 -9.85 -1.78
C SER A 18 -5.07 -10.95 -2.85
N THR A 19 -6.18 -11.13 -3.57
CA THR A 19 -6.29 -12.11 -4.67
C THR A 19 -5.30 -11.83 -5.79
N HIS A 20 -5.13 -10.55 -6.15
CA HIS A 20 -4.24 -10.15 -7.24
C HIS A 20 -2.78 -10.13 -6.81
N ILE A 21 -2.48 -9.83 -5.54
CA ILE A 21 -1.15 -9.96 -4.94
C ILE A 21 -0.69 -11.43 -4.99
N GLU A 22 -1.55 -12.37 -4.59
CA GLU A 22 -1.28 -13.81 -4.66
C GLU A 22 -1.06 -14.26 -6.11
N GLY A 23 -1.88 -13.80 -7.03
CA GLY A 23 -1.71 -14.07 -8.46
C GLY A 23 -0.36 -13.59 -8.98
N LEU A 24 0.07 -12.37 -8.65
CA LEU A 24 1.36 -11.83 -9.04
C LEU A 24 2.53 -12.57 -8.38
N PHE A 25 2.39 -13.01 -7.12
CA PHE A 25 3.38 -13.83 -6.47
C PHE A 25 3.67 -15.10 -7.29
N HIS A 26 2.63 -15.82 -7.71
CA HIS A 26 2.80 -17.02 -8.54
C HIS A 26 3.32 -16.68 -9.94
N TRP A 27 2.90 -15.58 -10.52
CA TRP A 27 3.36 -15.09 -11.83
C TRP A 27 4.87 -14.80 -11.84
N PHE A 28 5.39 -14.10 -10.83
CA PHE A 28 6.83 -13.85 -10.69
C PHE A 28 7.62 -15.12 -10.39
N LYS A 29 7.12 -15.98 -9.49
CA LYS A 29 7.78 -17.27 -9.18
C LYS A 29 7.88 -18.18 -10.39
N SER A 30 6.86 -18.25 -11.24
CA SER A 30 6.89 -19.04 -12.48
C SER A 30 7.92 -18.55 -13.49
N ARG A 31 8.39 -17.31 -13.33
CA ARG A 31 9.45 -16.68 -14.15
C ARG A 31 10.83 -16.72 -13.48
N GLY A 32 10.98 -17.50 -12.42
CA GLY A 32 12.26 -17.71 -11.73
C GLY A 32 12.67 -16.61 -10.76
N HIS A 33 11.78 -15.68 -10.42
CA HIS A 33 12.07 -14.66 -9.42
C HIS A 33 11.91 -15.20 -7.98
N VAL A 34 12.79 -14.76 -7.09
CA VAL A 34 12.55 -14.86 -5.65
C VAL A 34 11.64 -13.70 -5.25
N VAL A 35 10.58 -14.00 -4.51
CA VAL A 35 9.54 -13.02 -4.16
C VAL A 35 9.36 -12.96 -2.65
N THR A 36 9.46 -11.76 -2.10
CA THR A 36 9.08 -11.45 -0.71
C THR A 36 7.68 -10.84 -0.70
N LEU A 37 6.73 -11.54 -0.06
CA LEU A 37 5.39 -11.02 0.25
C LEU A 37 5.42 -10.36 1.62
N THR A 38 4.88 -9.14 1.71
CA THR A 38 4.79 -8.39 2.97
C THR A 38 3.61 -7.42 2.96
N ARG A 39 3.44 -6.67 4.06
CA ARG A 39 2.32 -5.71 4.19
C ARG A 39 2.66 -4.57 5.15
N GLU A 40 1.92 -3.46 5.04
CA GLU A 40 1.94 -2.37 6.01
C GLU A 40 0.52 -1.98 6.50
N PRO A 41 0.42 -1.48 7.74
CA PRO A 41 1.44 -1.58 8.79
C PRO A 41 1.65 -3.04 9.19
N GLY A 42 2.91 -3.44 9.50
CA GLY A 42 3.25 -4.81 9.85
C GLY A 42 4.53 -5.31 9.19
N GLY A 43 4.62 -6.62 8.96
CA GLY A 43 5.73 -7.26 8.27
C GLY A 43 6.93 -7.62 9.18
N THR A 44 6.99 -7.14 10.42
CA THR A 44 7.95 -7.55 11.45
C THR A 44 7.25 -7.73 12.80
N PRO A 45 7.81 -8.50 13.75
CA PRO A 45 7.19 -8.67 15.06
C PRO A 45 6.92 -7.35 15.80
N LEU A 46 7.78 -6.34 15.62
CA LEU A 46 7.59 -5.02 16.23
C LEU A 46 6.52 -4.21 15.46
N ALA A 47 6.59 -4.19 14.14
CA ALA A 47 5.62 -3.47 13.32
C ALA A 47 4.19 -4.04 13.43
N GLU A 48 4.04 -5.35 13.68
CA GLU A 48 2.73 -5.96 13.99
C GLU A 48 2.15 -5.43 15.32
N LYS A 49 2.98 -5.16 16.33
CA LYS A 49 2.52 -4.51 17.58
C LYS A 49 2.06 -3.07 17.30
N PHE A 50 2.77 -2.33 16.46
CA PHE A 50 2.33 -1.00 16.05
C PHE A 50 1.01 -1.04 15.26
N ARG A 51 0.85 -2.04 14.40
CA ARG A 51 -0.43 -2.29 13.71
C ARG A 51 -1.57 -2.53 14.69
N GLU A 52 -1.37 -3.37 15.70
CA GLU A 52 -2.38 -3.68 16.71
C GLU A 52 -2.82 -2.40 17.44
N LEU A 53 -1.87 -1.57 17.89
CA LEU A 53 -2.16 -0.27 18.50
C LEU A 53 -2.93 0.65 17.54
N ALA A 54 -2.50 0.74 16.28
CA ALA A 54 -3.13 1.61 15.28
C ALA A 54 -4.58 1.21 14.96
N LEU A 55 -4.89 -0.10 14.98
CA LEU A 55 -6.22 -0.61 14.64
C LEU A 55 -7.21 -0.58 15.82
N HIS A 56 -6.71 -0.63 17.06
CA HIS A 56 -7.57 -0.81 18.24
C HIS A 56 -7.58 0.37 19.20
N GLU A 57 -6.52 1.20 19.24
CA GLU A 57 -6.43 2.31 20.15
C GLU A 57 -6.90 3.63 19.52
N THR A 58 -7.56 4.46 20.34
CA THR A 58 -7.89 5.84 19.96
C THR A 58 -6.69 6.74 20.19
N MET A 59 -6.34 7.55 19.20
CA MET A 59 -5.21 8.49 19.30
C MET A 59 -5.47 9.70 18.40
N ASP A 60 -4.75 10.79 18.65
CA ASP A 60 -4.79 11.96 17.78
C ASP A 60 -4.12 11.68 16.42
N PRO A 61 -4.43 12.47 15.38
CA PRO A 61 -3.93 12.22 14.04
C PRO A 61 -2.39 12.23 13.90
N LEU A 62 -1.68 13.05 14.68
CA LEU A 62 -0.22 13.08 14.67
C LEU A 62 0.36 11.80 15.26
N THR A 63 -0.16 11.36 16.41
CA THR A 63 0.24 10.10 17.04
C THR A 63 0.00 8.92 16.10
N GLU A 64 -1.16 8.89 15.42
CA GLU A 64 -1.48 7.85 14.42
C GLU A 64 -0.47 7.86 13.26
N ALA A 65 -0.16 9.04 12.72
CA ALA A 65 0.81 9.19 11.63
C ALA A 65 2.23 8.75 12.08
N LEU A 66 2.68 9.17 13.26
CA LEU A 66 3.99 8.79 13.82
C LEU A 66 4.09 7.27 14.01
N LEU A 67 3.01 6.63 14.47
CA LEU A 67 2.96 5.18 14.65
C LEU A 67 3.07 4.44 13.30
N MET A 68 2.35 4.92 12.26
CA MET A 68 2.45 4.37 10.91
C MET A 68 3.87 4.50 10.34
N PHE A 69 4.51 5.65 10.52
CA PHE A 69 5.87 5.86 10.05
C PHE A 69 6.92 5.10 10.88
N ALA A 70 6.70 4.89 12.18
CA ALA A 70 7.57 4.04 12.99
C ALA A 70 7.51 2.57 12.54
N ALA A 71 6.31 2.04 12.30
CA ALA A 71 6.11 0.70 11.73
C ALA A 71 6.81 0.55 10.37
N ARG A 72 6.65 1.55 9.50
CA ARG A 72 7.29 1.59 8.17
C ARG A 72 8.81 1.61 8.26
N ARG A 73 9.39 2.40 9.17
CA ARG A 73 10.85 2.44 9.33
C ARG A 73 11.40 1.08 9.70
N GLU A 74 10.78 0.42 10.65
CA GLU A 74 11.17 -0.93 11.07
C GLU A 74 11.04 -1.92 9.92
N HIS A 75 9.92 -1.89 9.20
CA HIS A 75 9.65 -2.76 8.07
C HIS A 75 10.64 -2.54 6.90
N LEU A 76 10.96 -1.29 6.57
CA LEU A 76 11.96 -0.96 5.57
C LEU A 76 13.32 -1.59 5.88
N ILE A 77 13.82 -1.39 7.09
CA ILE A 77 15.17 -1.81 7.48
C ILE A 77 15.27 -3.33 7.65
N GLN A 78 14.23 -3.98 8.16
CA GLN A 78 14.28 -5.40 8.50
C GLN A 78 13.84 -6.31 7.34
N VAL A 79 13.00 -5.84 6.43
CA VAL A 79 12.39 -6.68 5.38
C VAL A 79 12.66 -6.13 3.98
N ILE A 80 12.22 -4.91 3.66
CA ILE A 80 12.22 -4.42 2.28
C ILE A 80 13.63 -4.23 1.74
N GLU A 81 14.48 -3.45 2.43
CA GLU A 81 15.86 -3.19 1.97
C GLU A 81 16.70 -4.47 1.87
N PRO A 82 16.67 -5.39 2.86
CA PRO A 82 17.38 -6.66 2.74
C PRO A 82 16.90 -7.53 1.57
N ALA A 83 15.59 -7.58 1.29
CA ALA A 83 15.04 -8.33 0.17
C ALA A 83 15.50 -7.74 -1.18
N LEU A 84 15.41 -6.42 -1.32
CA LEU A 84 15.88 -5.71 -2.54
C LEU A 84 17.39 -5.90 -2.75
N ALA A 85 18.18 -5.87 -1.67
CA ALA A 85 19.63 -6.11 -1.74
C ALA A 85 19.98 -7.54 -2.21
N ARG A 86 19.11 -8.52 -1.95
CA ARG A 86 19.27 -9.89 -2.45
C ARG A 86 18.76 -10.07 -3.90
N GLY A 87 18.24 -9.03 -4.55
CA GLY A 87 17.72 -9.09 -5.92
C GLY A 87 16.29 -9.67 -5.99
N GLU A 88 15.53 -9.63 -4.90
CA GLU A 88 14.16 -10.14 -4.83
C GLU A 88 13.13 -9.14 -5.37
N VAL A 89 11.99 -9.65 -5.78
CA VAL A 89 10.77 -8.85 -6.02
C VAL A 89 10.02 -8.73 -4.70
N VAL A 90 9.80 -7.51 -4.21
CA VAL A 90 9.01 -7.23 -3.01
C VAL A 90 7.59 -6.84 -3.43
N LEU A 91 6.60 -7.62 -3.00
CA LEU A 91 5.17 -7.31 -3.14
C LEU A 91 4.62 -6.93 -1.77
N CYS A 92 4.19 -5.68 -1.62
CA CYS A 92 3.74 -5.12 -0.35
C CYS A 92 2.27 -4.70 -0.41
N ASP A 93 1.41 -5.32 0.39
CA ASP A 93 0.03 -4.85 0.58
C ASP A 93 0.05 -3.59 1.43
N ARG A 94 -0.16 -2.45 0.79
CA ARG A 94 -0.01 -1.07 1.27
C ARG A 94 1.45 -0.67 1.55
N PHE A 95 1.70 0.62 1.36
CA PHE A 95 2.93 1.29 1.72
C PHE A 95 2.63 2.76 2.08
N THR A 96 3.53 3.67 1.75
CA THR A 96 3.45 5.08 2.14
C THR A 96 2.17 5.78 1.63
N ASP A 97 1.70 5.42 0.44
CA ASP A 97 0.53 6.05 -0.18
C ASP A 97 -0.75 5.81 0.62
N ALA A 98 -0.85 4.67 1.32
CA ALA A 98 -1.93 4.42 2.27
C ALA A 98 -1.94 5.43 3.43
N THR A 99 -0.78 5.82 3.97
CA THR A 99 -0.72 6.83 5.04
C THR A 99 -1.19 8.20 4.55
N PHE A 100 -0.80 8.60 3.34
CA PHE A 100 -1.31 9.84 2.76
C PHE A 100 -2.81 9.78 2.49
N ALA A 101 -3.33 8.64 2.03
CA ALA A 101 -4.74 8.49 1.78
C ALA A 101 -5.57 8.48 3.08
N TYR A 102 -5.19 7.66 4.06
CA TYR A 102 -5.97 7.46 5.29
C TYR A 102 -5.77 8.59 6.29
N GLN A 103 -4.52 8.94 6.66
CA GLN A 103 -4.26 10.01 7.60
C GLN A 103 -4.39 11.38 6.93
N GLY A 104 -3.86 11.56 5.71
CA GLY A 104 -3.92 12.83 5.00
C GLY A 104 -5.30 13.13 4.42
N GLY A 105 -5.91 12.19 3.70
CA GLY A 105 -7.26 12.33 3.15
C GLY A 105 -8.33 12.09 4.21
N GLY A 106 -8.42 10.87 4.73
CA GLY A 106 -9.49 10.44 5.61
C GLY A 106 -9.53 11.15 6.98
N ARG A 107 -8.36 11.43 7.59
CA ARG A 107 -8.24 12.17 8.86
C ARG A 107 -8.00 13.67 8.67
N GLU A 108 -7.88 14.15 7.44
CA GLU A 108 -7.57 15.55 7.12
C GLU A 108 -6.28 16.06 7.79
N PHE A 109 -5.33 15.14 8.06
CA PHE A 109 -4.06 15.50 8.69
C PHE A 109 -3.15 16.24 7.70
N ASP A 110 -2.33 17.15 8.23
CA ASP A 110 -1.47 18.01 7.43
C ASP A 110 -0.56 17.23 6.47
N TRP A 111 -0.79 17.44 5.18
CA TRP A 111 -0.09 16.77 4.09
C TRP A 111 1.42 17.08 4.05
N GLN A 112 1.81 18.29 4.47
CA GLN A 112 3.21 18.67 4.50
C GLN A 112 3.95 17.99 5.65
N VAL A 113 3.29 17.80 6.80
CA VAL A 113 3.86 17.01 7.91
C VAL A 113 4.08 15.56 7.47
N LEU A 114 3.12 14.95 6.76
CA LEU A 114 3.30 13.61 6.20
C LEU A 114 4.48 13.54 5.22
N LYS A 115 4.66 14.53 4.35
CA LYS A 115 5.81 14.59 3.44
C LYS A 115 7.14 14.70 4.19
N ASN A 116 7.19 15.47 5.25
CA ASN A 116 8.39 15.60 6.08
C ASN A 116 8.74 14.27 6.78
N LEU A 117 7.72 13.57 7.31
CA LEU A 117 7.88 12.25 7.91
C LEU A 117 8.33 11.21 6.86
N GLU A 118 7.73 11.22 5.68
CA GLU A 118 8.13 10.37 4.56
C GLU A 118 9.61 10.54 4.23
N GLN A 119 10.07 11.78 4.05
CA GLN A 119 11.46 12.09 3.74
C GLN A 119 12.43 11.63 4.85
N MET A 120 12.05 11.81 6.11
CA MET A 120 12.87 11.41 7.25
C MET A 120 12.96 9.88 7.39
N VAL A 121 11.82 9.20 7.28
CA VAL A 121 11.68 7.77 7.59
C VAL A 121 12.14 6.88 6.44
N GLN A 122 11.87 7.28 5.18
CA GLN A 122 12.17 6.47 4.00
C GLN A 122 13.52 6.76 3.36
N LYS A 123 14.34 7.61 4.01
CA LYS A 123 15.74 7.76 3.65
C LYS A 123 16.52 6.51 4.05
N VAL A 124 17.15 5.87 3.07
CA VAL A 124 17.94 4.65 3.26
C VAL A 124 19.31 4.78 2.55
N PRO A 125 20.32 3.97 2.89
CA PRO A 125 21.65 4.08 2.25
C PRO A 125 21.63 3.95 0.72
N ALA A 126 20.71 3.15 0.18
CA ALA A 126 20.61 2.89 -1.25
C ALA A 126 19.92 4.03 -2.05
N THR A 127 19.12 4.87 -1.40
CA THR A 127 18.38 5.97 -2.05
C THR A 127 17.99 7.06 -1.07
N LEU A 128 17.87 8.30 -1.58
CA LEU A 128 17.42 9.45 -0.78
C LEU A 128 15.99 9.30 -0.27
N LEU A 129 15.14 8.60 -1.02
CA LEU A 129 13.76 8.33 -0.65
C LEU A 129 13.34 6.98 -1.24
N ARG A 130 13.12 5.97 -0.38
CA ARG A 130 12.58 4.70 -0.82
C ARG A 130 11.11 4.84 -1.16
N GLN A 131 10.80 4.64 -2.44
CA GLN A 131 9.45 4.55 -2.98
C GLN A 131 9.29 3.23 -3.72
N PRO A 132 8.08 2.73 -3.92
CA PRO A 132 7.82 1.63 -4.84
C PRO A 132 8.23 2.01 -6.28
N ASP A 133 8.77 1.04 -7.02
CA ASP A 133 8.99 1.16 -8.46
C ASP A 133 7.66 1.23 -9.21
N LEU A 134 6.63 0.53 -8.66
CA LEU A 134 5.26 0.56 -9.14
C LEU A 134 4.28 0.55 -7.96
N THR A 135 3.33 1.46 -7.95
CA THR A 135 2.15 1.45 -7.09
C THR A 135 0.93 1.05 -7.91
N VAL A 136 0.35 -0.11 -7.62
CA VAL A 136 -0.90 -0.57 -8.22
C VAL A 136 -2.05 -0.10 -7.32
N TRP A 137 -2.77 0.91 -7.77
CA TRP A 137 -3.91 1.44 -7.04
C TRP A 137 -5.22 0.86 -7.56
N PHE A 138 -5.85 0.02 -6.73
CA PHE A 138 -7.18 -0.54 -6.97
C PHE A 138 -8.23 0.52 -6.63
N ASP A 139 -8.63 1.28 -7.63
CA ASP A 139 -9.63 2.33 -7.49
C ASP A 139 -11.03 1.72 -7.45
N LEU A 140 -11.64 1.74 -6.27
CA LEU A 140 -12.98 1.21 -6.02
C LEU A 140 -13.87 2.30 -5.41
N PRO A 141 -15.08 2.55 -5.96
CA PRO A 141 -16.06 3.41 -5.30
C PRO A 141 -16.41 2.92 -3.89
N PRO A 142 -16.43 3.80 -2.87
CA PRO A 142 -16.68 3.39 -1.47
C PRO A 142 -18.00 2.66 -1.25
N ALA A 143 -19.06 3.03 -1.99
CA ALA A 143 -20.33 2.33 -1.93
C ALA A 143 -20.22 0.86 -2.32
N VAL A 144 -19.45 0.53 -3.36
CA VAL A 144 -19.21 -0.84 -3.80
C VAL A 144 -18.36 -1.60 -2.79
N ALA A 145 -17.37 -0.91 -2.17
CA ALA A 145 -16.55 -1.50 -1.11
C ALA A 145 -17.42 -1.90 0.11
N ALA A 146 -18.31 -1.02 0.55
CA ALA A 146 -19.21 -1.26 1.66
C ALA A 146 -20.13 -2.49 1.41
N GLU A 147 -20.66 -2.64 0.19
CA GLU A 147 -21.46 -3.81 -0.19
C GLU A 147 -20.67 -5.13 -0.11
N ARG A 148 -19.38 -5.09 -0.49
CA ARG A 148 -18.50 -6.27 -0.44
C ARG A 148 -18.11 -6.64 0.99
N LEU A 149 -17.87 -5.65 1.86
CA LEU A 149 -17.43 -5.85 3.25
C LEU A 149 -18.56 -6.27 4.20
N ASN A 150 -19.78 -5.82 3.97
CA ASN A 150 -20.95 -6.16 4.83
C ASN A 150 -21.19 -7.66 5.05
N LYS A 151 -20.42 -8.53 4.37
CA LYS A 151 -20.58 -10.00 4.44
C LYS A 151 -19.40 -10.71 5.15
N ALA A 152 -18.37 -9.99 5.61
CA ALA A 152 -17.09 -10.67 5.87
C ALA A 152 -16.67 -10.81 7.34
N ARG A 153 -16.74 -9.78 8.21
CA ARG A 153 -16.23 -9.83 9.60
C ARG A 153 -16.61 -8.60 10.43
N VAL A 154 -16.28 -8.63 11.74
CA VAL A 154 -16.37 -7.42 12.61
C VAL A 154 -15.39 -6.37 12.09
N PRO A 155 -15.87 -5.14 11.80
CA PRO A 155 -15.02 -4.08 11.26
C PRO A 155 -13.98 -3.59 12.29
N ASP A 156 -12.77 -3.24 11.83
CA ASP A 156 -11.80 -2.53 12.64
C ASP A 156 -12.11 -1.02 12.73
N LYS A 157 -11.24 -0.27 13.42
CA LYS A 157 -11.36 1.19 13.63
C LYS A 157 -11.49 1.97 12.31
N PHE A 158 -10.81 1.57 11.26
CA PHE A 158 -10.87 2.23 9.95
C PHE A 158 -12.09 1.77 9.16
N GLU A 159 -12.36 0.48 9.13
CA GLU A 159 -13.53 -0.10 8.45
C GLU A 159 -14.85 0.41 9.01
N SER A 160 -14.87 0.84 10.28
CA SER A 160 -16.06 1.42 10.95
C SER A 160 -16.32 2.90 10.63
N GLN A 161 -15.48 3.53 9.79
CA GLN A 161 -15.63 4.94 9.43
C GLN A 161 -16.82 5.14 8.45
N PRO A 162 -17.41 6.36 8.41
CA PRO A 162 -18.49 6.66 7.50
C PRO A 162 -18.03 6.67 6.04
N GLN A 163 -18.96 6.56 5.09
CA GLN A 163 -18.67 6.56 3.65
C GLN A 163 -17.85 7.78 3.21
N SER A 164 -18.14 8.97 3.76
CA SER A 164 -17.40 10.20 3.46
C SER A 164 -15.89 10.11 3.78
N PHE A 165 -15.53 9.35 4.81
CA PHE A 165 -14.12 9.07 5.12
C PHE A 165 -13.44 8.31 3.97
N PHE A 166 -14.09 7.28 3.44
CA PHE A 166 -13.53 6.50 2.33
C PHE A 166 -13.53 7.26 1.00
N GLU A 167 -14.45 8.19 0.81
CA GLU A 167 -14.42 9.14 -0.31
C GLU A 167 -13.17 10.03 -0.22
N ALA A 168 -12.90 10.60 0.96
CA ALA A 168 -11.69 11.39 1.21
C ALA A 168 -10.40 10.54 1.10
N VAL A 169 -10.41 9.27 1.53
CA VAL A 169 -9.30 8.33 1.32
C VAL A 169 -9.02 8.11 -0.17
N ARG A 170 -10.08 7.88 -0.97
CA ARG A 170 -9.96 7.71 -2.41
C ARG A 170 -9.37 8.95 -3.09
N GLU A 171 -9.83 10.14 -2.69
CA GLU A 171 -9.26 11.42 -3.17
C GLU A 171 -7.80 11.58 -2.75
N GLY A 172 -7.43 11.13 -1.55
CA GLY A 172 -6.05 11.09 -1.08
C GLY A 172 -5.14 10.25 -1.98
N TYR A 173 -5.58 9.06 -2.40
CA TYR A 173 -4.85 8.25 -3.39
C TYR A 173 -4.75 8.96 -4.75
N ALA A 174 -5.83 9.55 -5.23
CA ALA A 174 -5.82 10.30 -6.49
C ALA A 174 -4.82 11.47 -6.45
N LYS A 175 -4.76 12.19 -5.33
CA LYS A 175 -3.78 13.28 -5.11
C LYS A 175 -2.34 12.76 -5.14
N ARG A 176 -2.05 11.62 -4.48
CA ARG A 176 -0.71 10.99 -4.52
C ARG A 176 -0.33 10.57 -5.94
N MET A 177 -1.25 10.00 -6.68
CA MET A 177 -1.03 9.64 -8.09
C MET A 177 -0.71 10.88 -8.93
N GLN A 178 -1.41 12.00 -8.72
CA GLN A 178 -1.13 13.25 -9.44
C GLN A 178 0.26 13.82 -9.13
N GLU A 179 0.76 13.65 -7.90
CA GLU A 179 2.10 14.09 -7.50
C GLU A 179 3.22 13.26 -8.13
N THR A 180 2.99 11.96 -8.36
CA THR A 180 4.01 11.03 -8.88
C THR A 180 3.42 10.04 -9.90
N PRO A 181 2.86 10.51 -11.03
CA PRO A 181 2.09 9.67 -11.95
C PRO A 181 2.94 8.58 -12.62
N SER A 182 4.25 8.77 -12.72
CA SER A 182 5.15 7.82 -13.39
C SER A 182 5.27 6.46 -12.70
N ARG A 183 5.00 6.38 -11.39
CA ARG A 183 5.06 5.14 -10.61
C ARG A 183 3.69 4.54 -10.29
N PHE A 184 2.59 5.20 -10.67
CA PHE A 184 1.24 4.71 -10.41
C PHE A 184 0.63 4.01 -11.61
N ALA A 185 -0.08 2.91 -11.34
CA ALA A 185 -1.04 2.29 -12.23
C ALA A 185 -2.40 2.25 -11.53
N GLN A 186 -3.36 3.04 -12.01
CA GLN A 186 -4.74 3.02 -11.53
C GLN A 186 -5.49 1.88 -12.23
N ILE A 187 -6.10 1.01 -11.43
CA ILE A 187 -6.88 -0.14 -11.89
C ILE A 187 -8.34 0.04 -11.44
N ALA A 188 -9.27 0.08 -12.37
CA ALA A 188 -10.69 0.07 -12.04
C ALA A 188 -11.06 -1.26 -11.36
N ALA A 189 -11.38 -1.22 -10.06
CA ALA A 189 -11.61 -2.43 -9.26
C ALA A 189 -13.11 -2.79 -9.10
N ASP A 190 -13.99 -2.06 -9.75
CA ASP A 190 -15.45 -2.28 -9.80
C ASP A 190 -15.92 -3.18 -10.95
N GLN A 191 -14.99 -3.82 -11.63
CA GLN A 191 -15.24 -4.76 -12.73
C GLN A 191 -15.04 -6.23 -12.32
N ALA A 192 -15.26 -7.16 -13.25
CA ALA A 192 -15.04 -8.59 -13.02
C ALA A 192 -13.57 -8.87 -12.66
N ARG A 193 -13.36 -9.81 -11.71
CA ARG A 193 -12.03 -10.15 -11.19
C ARG A 193 -11.02 -10.48 -12.28
N GLU A 194 -11.45 -11.17 -13.32
CA GLU A 194 -10.62 -11.58 -14.46
C GLU A 194 -10.12 -10.37 -15.27
N LEU A 195 -10.96 -9.34 -15.42
CA LEU A 195 -10.59 -8.10 -16.10
C LEU A 195 -9.61 -7.28 -15.23
N VAL A 196 -9.89 -7.17 -13.91
CA VAL A 196 -8.94 -6.56 -12.97
C VAL A 196 -7.57 -7.25 -13.06
N TRP A 197 -7.54 -8.59 -13.13
CA TRP A 197 -6.31 -9.35 -13.25
C TRP A 197 -5.54 -9.01 -14.54
N LEU A 198 -6.22 -8.90 -15.66
CA LEU A 198 -5.60 -8.53 -16.94
C LEU A 198 -5.01 -7.11 -16.89
N ASP A 199 -5.72 -6.16 -16.29
CA ASP A 199 -5.24 -4.79 -16.14
C ASP A 199 -4.01 -4.73 -15.22
N VAL A 200 -4.01 -5.49 -14.10
CA VAL A 200 -2.86 -5.62 -13.20
C VAL A 200 -1.65 -6.20 -13.92
N LEU A 201 -1.81 -7.30 -14.65
CA LEU A 201 -0.72 -7.91 -15.42
C LEU A 201 -0.16 -6.95 -16.46
N LYS A 202 -1.01 -6.29 -17.22
CA LYS A 202 -0.60 -5.29 -18.20
C LYS A 202 0.21 -4.16 -17.58
N ALA A 203 -0.24 -3.63 -16.43
CA ALA A 203 0.47 -2.58 -15.71
C ALA A 203 1.86 -3.03 -15.25
N VAL A 204 1.97 -4.25 -14.69
CA VAL A 204 3.22 -4.83 -14.25
C VAL A 204 4.16 -5.07 -15.43
N GLU A 205 3.69 -5.68 -16.53
CA GLU A 205 4.51 -5.95 -17.71
C GLU A 205 5.04 -4.66 -18.36
N LEU A 206 4.21 -3.63 -18.48
CA LEU A 206 4.60 -2.33 -19.04
C LEU A 206 5.65 -1.62 -18.17
N ALA A 207 5.52 -1.71 -16.85
CA ALA A 207 6.48 -1.10 -15.94
C ALA A 207 7.78 -1.92 -15.86
N TYR A 208 7.70 -3.25 -15.95
CA TYR A 208 8.87 -4.15 -15.91
C TYR A 208 9.73 -4.06 -17.17
N ALA A 209 9.13 -3.70 -18.31
CA ALA A 209 9.83 -3.56 -19.60
C ALA A 209 10.67 -2.27 -19.71
N LYS A 210 10.53 -1.32 -18.77
CA LYS A 210 11.31 -0.06 -18.69
C LYS A 210 12.60 -0.27 -17.90
#